data_72c659a963feaa88af148fcb136ea9b9
#
_entry.id   72c659a963feaa88af148fcb136ea9b9
#
_cell.length_a   1.000
_cell.length_b   1.000
_cell.length_c   1.000
_cell.angle_alpha   90.00
_cell.angle_beta   90.00
_cell.angle_gamma   90.00
#
_symmetry.space_group_name_H-M   'P 1'
#
loop_
_entity.id
_entity.type
_entity.pdbx_description
1 polymer ?
#
loop_
_entity_poly.entity_id
_entity_poly.type
_entity_poly.pdbx_seq_one_letter_code
_entity_poly.pdbx_strand_id
1 'polypeptide(L)'
;MNMNRRKGLMALSLAAVMTAGSTAVALADEPGVVPGEAYTEAMARLQDSHMEYDELTDLIKNCYAPIKSAYSMIDTMEEDQGSIATAMRVVADDYMSQADQLADVLGSGNPAVMQVVGGARMLRSSAGSMDRSIERSKSSRSVDRQVNMIVSGAETLMNQYEYYLAQRTVVAKALEIAQTAQAIQQTMQAQGLAVDADVLSAAAQLSSAKSQLESIDAGIDQIYKTLCYYTGWEKGADTVIGPVPAADPSLIGTLDLATDKETAVNNNYSLISMRSGSGAGMSDFQVRTTKK
;
A
#
# COMPACT_ATOMS: atom_id res chain seq x y z
N MET A 1 13.87 -33.59 26.56
CA MET A 1 14.76 -33.81 25.39
C MET A 1 13.98 -33.45 24.13
N ASN A 2 14.44 -32.42 23.42
CA ASN A 2 14.03 -31.96 22.06
C ASN A 2 12.66 -31.30 21.85
N MET A 3 12.54 -30.08 22.36
CA MET A 3 11.47 -29.14 21.94
C MET A 3 12.02 -27.98 21.07
N ASN A 4 13.30 -27.98 20.72
CA ASN A 4 13.97 -26.89 19.99
C ASN A 4 14.21 -27.13 18.49
N ARG A 5 13.69 -28.24 17.91
CA ARG A 5 13.88 -28.53 16.48
C ARG A 5 12.73 -28.10 15.56
N ARG A 6 11.61 -27.60 16.11
CA ARG A 6 10.45 -27.20 15.30
C ARG A 6 10.38 -25.69 14.97
N LYS A 7 11.25 -24.88 15.55
CA LYS A 7 11.28 -23.42 15.28
C LYS A 7 12.19 -23.02 14.11
N GLY A 8 13.00 -23.94 13.59
CA GLY A 8 13.94 -23.64 12.47
C GLY A 8 13.40 -23.93 11.07
N LEU A 9 12.25 -24.60 10.93
CA LEU A 9 11.71 -25.01 9.62
C LEU A 9 10.60 -24.09 9.09
N MET A 10 10.07 -23.19 9.91
CA MET A 10 9.08 -22.19 9.43
C MET A 10 9.71 -20.91 8.86
N ALA A 11 10.99 -20.66 9.06
CA ALA A 11 11.66 -19.48 8.53
C ALA A 11 12.16 -19.64 7.08
N LEU A 12 12.22 -20.88 6.56
CA LEU A 12 12.73 -21.12 5.18
C LEU A 12 11.62 -21.23 4.13
N SER A 13 10.35 -21.40 4.53
CA SER A 13 9.24 -21.52 3.58
C SER A 13 8.61 -20.18 3.20
N LEU A 14 8.90 -19.09 3.93
CA LEU A 14 8.35 -17.77 3.62
C LEU A 14 9.15 -17.01 2.55
N ALA A 15 10.38 -17.42 2.28
CA ALA A 15 11.23 -16.78 1.26
C ALA A 15 10.96 -17.25 -0.18
N ALA A 16 10.25 -18.37 -0.36
CA ALA A 16 10.02 -18.95 -1.69
C ALA A 16 8.70 -18.54 -2.35
N VAL A 17 7.76 -17.93 -1.62
CA VAL A 17 6.43 -17.56 -2.14
C VAL A 17 6.36 -16.10 -2.63
N MET A 18 7.34 -15.26 -2.28
CA MET A 18 7.35 -13.84 -2.72
C MET A 18 7.90 -13.60 -4.13
N THR A 19 8.30 -14.63 -4.87
CA THR A 19 8.90 -14.44 -6.20
C THR A 19 7.94 -14.48 -7.39
N ALA A 20 6.64 -14.68 -7.16
CA ALA A 20 5.69 -14.86 -8.27
C ALA A 20 4.69 -13.69 -8.49
N GLY A 21 4.77 -12.59 -7.74
CA GLY A 21 3.76 -11.52 -7.81
C GLY A 21 4.27 -10.08 -7.91
N SER A 22 5.57 -9.83 -7.86
CA SER A 22 6.07 -8.49 -8.13
C SER A 22 6.28 -8.32 -9.64
N THR A 23 5.36 -7.62 -10.29
CA THR A 23 5.70 -6.90 -11.52
C THR A 23 6.94 -6.09 -11.21
N ALA A 24 8.09 -6.52 -11.73
CA ALA A 24 9.28 -5.71 -11.80
C ALA A 24 8.92 -4.46 -12.61
N VAL A 25 8.50 -3.42 -11.93
CA VAL A 25 8.44 -2.09 -12.49
C VAL A 25 9.88 -1.73 -12.77
N ALA A 26 10.23 -1.72 -14.02
CA ALA A 26 11.35 -1.08 -14.69
C ALA A 26 12.35 -0.32 -13.79
N LEU A 27 13.14 -1.06 -13.02
CA LEU A 27 14.45 -0.65 -12.53
C LEU A 27 15.55 -1.28 -13.38
N ALA A 28 15.20 -1.75 -14.58
CA ALA A 28 16.08 -2.52 -15.46
C ALA A 28 16.74 -1.65 -16.52
N ASP A 29 17.21 -0.43 -16.19
CA ASP A 29 17.96 0.37 -17.14
C ASP A 29 19.28 0.93 -16.60
N GLU A 30 19.81 0.36 -15.50
CA GLU A 30 21.21 0.52 -15.13
C GLU A 30 22.00 -0.73 -15.54
N PRO A 31 22.99 -0.60 -16.44
CA PRO A 31 23.75 -1.75 -16.90
C PRO A 31 24.67 -2.26 -15.78
N GLY A 32 24.28 -3.36 -15.16
CA GLY A 32 25.14 -4.10 -14.23
C GLY A 32 24.52 -4.65 -12.95
N VAL A 33 23.28 -4.31 -12.62
CA VAL A 33 22.62 -4.81 -11.40
C VAL A 33 21.93 -6.15 -11.67
N VAL A 34 22.34 -7.19 -10.95
CA VAL A 34 21.67 -8.51 -10.96
C VAL A 34 20.32 -8.36 -10.26
N PRO A 35 19.20 -8.88 -10.81
CA PRO A 35 17.87 -8.71 -10.20
C PRO A 35 17.75 -9.09 -8.71
N GLY A 36 18.60 -9.97 -8.22
CA GLY A 36 18.69 -10.34 -6.81
C GLY A 36 19.35 -9.28 -5.92
N GLU A 37 20.30 -8.52 -6.45
CA GLU A 37 21.00 -7.46 -5.71
C GLU A 37 20.09 -6.23 -5.54
N ALA A 38 19.39 -5.82 -6.61
CA ALA A 38 18.43 -4.72 -6.55
C ALA A 38 17.28 -4.98 -5.53
N TYR A 39 16.81 -6.23 -5.45
CA TYR A 39 15.81 -6.62 -4.45
C TYR A 39 16.38 -6.54 -3.02
N THR A 40 17.61 -6.98 -2.83
CA THR A 40 18.27 -6.95 -1.51
C THR A 40 18.53 -5.53 -1.04
N GLU A 41 18.95 -4.63 -1.94
CA GLU A 41 19.13 -3.21 -1.65
C GLU A 41 17.80 -2.52 -1.32
N ALA A 42 16.75 -2.77 -2.11
CA ALA A 42 15.43 -2.23 -1.84
C ALA A 42 14.90 -2.67 -0.46
N MET A 43 15.08 -3.95 -0.11
CA MET A 43 14.68 -4.45 1.22
C MET A 43 15.55 -3.90 2.35
N ALA A 44 16.83 -3.62 2.10
CA ALA A 44 17.71 -2.99 3.09
C ALA A 44 17.30 -1.53 3.38
N ARG A 45 16.90 -0.78 2.36
CA ARG A 45 16.34 0.58 2.52
C ARG A 45 15.06 0.57 3.36
N LEU A 46 14.16 -0.39 3.16
CA LEU A 46 12.92 -0.51 3.94
C LEU A 46 13.16 -0.90 5.42
N GLN A 47 14.36 -1.33 5.77
CA GLN A 47 14.74 -1.78 7.13
C GLN A 47 15.68 -0.80 7.83
N ASP A 48 16.09 0.28 7.18
CA ASP A 48 16.90 1.30 7.82
C ASP A 48 16.07 2.15 8.80
N SER A 49 16.67 3.14 9.45
CA SER A 49 15.99 4.03 10.40
C SER A 49 15.45 5.31 9.76
N HIS A 50 15.45 5.40 8.43
CA HIS A 50 14.99 6.54 7.67
C HIS A 50 13.69 6.20 6.93
N MET A 51 12.66 7.04 7.08
CA MET A 51 11.41 6.94 6.34
C MET A 51 11.43 7.97 5.22
N GLU A 52 11.71 7.52 4.01
CA GLU A 52 11.75 8.37 2.84
C GLU A 52 10.38 8.46 2.14
N TYR A 53 10.12 9.57 1.45
CA TYR A 53 8.84 9.84 0.82
C TYR A 53 8.51 8.83 -0.30
N ASP A 54 9.49 8.46 -1.09
CA ASP A 54 9.36 7.52 -2.21
C ASP A 54 9.23 6.05 -1.76
N GLU A 55 9.60 5.72 -0.53
CA GLU A 55 9.49 4.38 0.06
C GLU A 55 8.13 4.10 0.69
N LEU A 56 7.30 5.10 0.91
CA LEU A 56 6.00 4.96 1.61
C LEU A 56 5.13 3.88 1.01
N THR A 57 5.11 3.75 -0.32
CA THR A 57 4.32 2.71 -1.00
C THR A 57 4.76 1.31 -0.60
N ASP A 58 6.06 1.07 -0.59
CA ASP A 58 6.61 -0.25 -0.30
C ASP A 58 6.57 -0.56 1.20
N LEU A 59 6.83 0.44 2.04
CA LEU A 59 6.66 0.33 3.49
C LEU A 59 5.22 -0.05 3.86
N ILE A 60 4.22 0.64 3.31
CA ILE A 60 2.81 0.38 3.59
C ILE A 60 2.39 -0.99 3.08
N LYS A 61 2.81 -1.39 1.87
CA LYS A 61 2.49 -2.71 1.32
C LYS A 61 3.06 -3.85 2.16
N ASN A 62 4.30 -3.71 2.60
CA ASN A 62 5.03 -4.79 3.26
C ASN A 62 4.88 -4.81 4.78
N CYS A 63 4.61 -3.66 5.41
CA CYS A 63 4.66 -3.53 6.86
C CYS A 63 3.29 -3.23 7.49
N TYR A 64 2.35 -2.57 6.78
CA TYR A 64 1.04 -2.29 7.33
C TYR A 64 0.20 -3.55 7.48
N ALA A 65 -0.03 -3.98 8.72
CA ALA A 65 -0.64 -5.26 9.03
C ALA A 65 -1.99 -5.52 8.33
N PRO A 66 -2.94 -4.56 8.22
CA PRO A 66 -4.20 -4.80 7.53
C PRO A 66 -4.02 -5.06 6.02
N ILE A 67 -3.11 -4.37 5.35
CA ILE A 67 -2.82 -4.55 3.93
C ILE A 67 -2.11 -5.88 3.71
N LYS A 68 -1.11 -6.20 4.51
CA LYS A 68 -0.42 -7.49 4.47
C LYS A 68 -1.38 -8.67 4.67
N SER A 69 -2.30 -8.56 5.62
CA SER A 69 -3.33 -9.57 5.86
C SER A 69 -4.28 -9.70 4.67
N ALA A 70 -4.65 -8.58 4.03
CA ALA A 70 -5.52 -8.59 2.85
C ALA A 70 -4.86 -9.29 1.65
N TYR A 71 -3.57 -9.02 1.37
CA TYR A 71 -2.83 -9.75 0.32
C TYR A 71 -2.69 -11.23 0.64
N SER A 72 -2.32 -11.59 1.87
CA SER A 72 -2.22 -12.99 2.28
C SER A 72 -3.54 -13.75 2.15
N MET A 73 -4.68 -13.10 2.42
CA MET A 73 -6.00 -13.71 2.21
C MET A 73 -6.29 -13.94 0.72
N ILE A 74 -5.90 -13.00 -0.16
CA ILE A 74 -6.05 -13.15 -1.61
C ILE A 74 -5.18 -14.32 -2.11
N ASP A 75 -3.92 -14.37 -1.71
CA ASP A 75 -2.99 -15.43 -2.09
C ASP A 75 -3.52 -16.81 -1.68
N THR A 76 -4.05 -16.94 -0.45
CA THR A 76 -4.68 -18.17 0.02
C THR A 76 -5.91 -18.56 -0.82
N MET A 77 -6.76 -17.59 -1.14
CA MET A 77 -7.95 -17.84 -1.99
C MET A 77 -7.55 -18.26 -3.42
N GLU A 78 -6.52 -17.66 -3.98
CA GLU A 78 -6.01 -17.99 -5.31
C GLU A 78 -5.39 -19.40 -5.32
N GLU A 79 -4.63 -19.76 -4.29
CA GLU A 79 -4.05 -21.10 -4.11
C GLU A 79 -5.13 -22.17 -3.98
N ASP A 80 -6.16 -21.94 -3.14
CA ASP A 80 -7.28 -22.85 -2.95
C ASP A 80 -8.06 -23.07 -4.26
N GLN A 81 -8.37 -22.00 -4.98
CA GLN A 81 -9.07 -22.11 -6.27
C GLN A 81 -8.22 -22.81 -7.32
N GLY A 82 -6.92 -22.56 -7.37
CA GLY A 82 -5.97 -23.24 -8.26
C GLY A 82 -5.87 -24.73 -7.97
N SER A 83 -5.86 -25.13 -6.71
CA SER A 83 -5.83 -26.54 -6.31
C SER A 83 -7.12 -27.26 -6.66
N ILE A 84 -8.29 -26.64 -6.48
CA ILE A 84 -9.59 -27.17 -6.88
C ILE A 84 -9.67 -27.31 -8.42
N ALA A 85 -9.22 -26.32 -9.18
CA ALA A 85 -9.19 -26.38 -10.64
C ALA A 85 -8.29 -27.53 -11.13
N THR A 86 -7.16 -27.75 -10.48
CA THR A 86 -6.24 -28.86 -10.77
C THR A 86 -6.88 -30.21 -10.45
N ALA A 87 -7.53 -30.36 -9.30
CA ALA A 87 -8.25 -31.56 -8.94
C ALA A 87 -9.38 -31.88 -9.94
N MET A 88 -10.14 -30.87 -10.38
CA MET A 88 -11.16 -31.04 -11.41
C MET A 88 -10.59 -31.54 -12.74
N ARG A 89 -9.38 -31.13 -13.14
CA ARG A 89 -8.72 -31.63 -14.36
C ARG A 89 -8.31 -33.10 -14.21
N VAL A 90 -7.74 -33.48 -13.07
CA VAL A 90 -7.37 -34.87 -12.80
C VAL A 90 -8.58 -35.77 -12.89
N VAL A 91 -9.71 -35.41 -12.26
CA VAL A 91 -10.96 -36.17 -12.33
C VAL A 91 -11.51 -36.19 -13.76
N ALA A 92 -11.39 -35.11 -14.52
CA ALA A 92 -11.82 -35.08 -15.92
C ALA A 92 -10.97 -36.00 -16.80
N ASP A 93 -9.68 -36.12 -16.53
CA ASP A 93 -8.78 -37.03 -17.26
C ASP A 93 -9.09 -38.49 -16.93
N ASP A 94 -9.41 -38.80 -15.66
CA ASP A 94 -9.90 -40.13 -15.28
C ASP A 94 -11.21 -40.49 -15.98
N TYR A 95 -12.17 -39.55 -16.07
CA TYR A 95 -13.42 -39.76 -16.81
C TYR A 95 -13.18 -40.00 -18.32
N MET A 96 -12.22 -39.29 -18.92
CA MET A 96 -11.87 -39.55 -20.32
C MET A 96 -11.25 -40.92 -20.50
N SER A 97 -10.38 -41.37 -19.61
CA SER A 97 -9.81 -42.73 -19.65
C SER A 97 -10.89 -43.80 -19.48
N GLN A 98 -11.87 -43.61 -18.60
CA GLN A 98 -13.02 -44.49 -18.46
C GLN A 98 -13.91 -44.52 -19.73
N ALA A 99 -14.10 -43.32 -20.33
CA ALA A 99 -14.88 -43.24 -21.58
C ALA A 99 -14.20 -44.00 -22.72
N ASP A 100 -12.88 -43.95 -22.83
CA ASP A 100 -12.11 -44.67 -23.82
C ASP A 100 -12.25 -46.19 -23.62
N GLN A 101 -12.14 -46.69 -22.39
CA GLN A 101 -12.34 -48.11 -22.06
C GLN A 101 -13.77 -48.57 -22.36
N LEU A 102 -14.78 -47.74 -22.07
CA LEU A 102 -16.18 -48.05 -22.39
C LEU A 102 -16.43 -47.99 -23.90
N ALA A 103 -15.77 -47.12 -24.64
CA ALA A 103 -15.88 -47.00 -26.08
C ALA A 103 -15.33 -48.24 -26.81
N ASP A 104 -14.26 -48.83 -26.28
CA ASP A 104 -13.67 -50.07 -26.81
C ASP A 104 -14.65 -51.25 -26.71
N VAL A 105 -15.50 -51.28 -25.67
CA VAL A 105 -16.45 -52.36 -25.43
C VAL A 105 -17.81 -52.10 -26.05
N LEU A 106 -18.33 -50.88 -25.96
CA LEU A 106 -19.71 -50.53 -26.32
C LEU A 106 -19.83 -49.76 -27.64
N GLY A 107 -18.70 -49.29 -28.18
CA GLY A 107 -18.63 -48.40 -29.31
C GLY A 107 -18.75 -46.93 -28.91
N SER A 108 -18.01 -46.05 -29.58
CA SER A 108 -17.91 -44.60 -29.27
C SER A 108 -19.22 -43.81 -29.40
N GLY A 109 -20.20 -44.34 -30.14
CA GLY A 109 -21.54 -43.75 -30.30
C GLY A 109 -22.54 -44.13 -29.21
N ASN A 110 -22.15 -44.95 -28.24
CA ASN A 110 -23.05 -45.36 -27.17
C ASN A 110 -23.41 -44.19 -26.24
N PRO A 111 -24.69 -43.98 -25.87
CA PRO A 111 -25.12 -42.91 -25.00
C PRO A 111 -24.37 -42.87 -23.66
N ALA A 112 -24.01 -44.03 -23.09
CA ALA A 112 -23.25 -44.10 -21.84
C ALA A 112 -21.85 -43.50 -22.00
N VAL A 113 -21.16 -43.79 -23.12
CA VAL A 113 -19.83 -43.17 -23.42
C VAL A 113 -19.96 -41.65 -23.58
N MET A 114 -20.98 -41.20 -24.32
CA MET A 114 -21.22 -39.76 -24.51
C MET A 114 -21.51 -39.01 -23.21
N GLN A 115 -22.20 -39.66 -22.25
CA GLN A 115 -22.48 -39.08 -20.94
C GLN A 115 -21.19 -38.88 -20.12
N VAL A 116 -20.29 -39.87 -20.10
CA VAL A 116 -19.00 -39.80 -19.41
C VAL A 116 -18.11 -38.70 -20.03
N VAL A 117 -18.02 -38.64 -21.36
CA VAL A 117 -17.29 -37.58 -22.09
C VAL A 117 -17.89 -36.21 -21.80
N GLY A 118 -19.22 -36.11 -21.73
CA GLY A 118 -19.91 -34.85 -21.36
C GLY A 118 -19.54 -34.37 -19.95
N GLY A 119 -19.49 -35.30 -19.00
CA GLY A 119 -19.03 -35.02 -17.63
C GLY A 119 -17.60 -34.50 -17.56
N ALA A 120 -16.67 -35.17 -18.27
CA ALA A 120 -15.27 -34.72 -18.36
C ALA A 120 -15.13 -33.32 -18.96
N ARG A 121 -15.87 -33.02 -20.03
CA ARG A 121 -15.88 -31.69 -20.65
C ARG A 121 -16.42 -30.62 -19.71
N MET A 122 -17.46 -30.91 -18.94
CA MET A 122 -18.03 -29.99 -17.96
C MET A 122 -17.02 -29.67 -16.86
N LEU A 123 -16.32 -30.68 -16.32
CA LEU A 123 -15.28 -30.49 -15.32
C LEU A 123 -14.12 -29.62 -15.84
N ARG A 124 -13.62 -29.87 -17.05
CA ARG A 124 -12.58 -29.05 -17.69
C ARG A 124 -13.05 -27.61 -17.93
N SER A 125 -14.31 -27.43 -18.35
CA SER A 125 -14.89 -26.07 -18.51
C SER A 125 -15.00 -25.35 -17.18
N SER A 126 -15.40 -26.03 -16.11
CA SER A 126 -15.48 -25.46 -14.76
C SER A 126 -14.10 -25.08 -14.22
N ALA A 127 -13.09 -25.95 -14.40
CA ALA A 127 -11.71 -25.64 -14.06
C ALA A 127 -11.18 -24.39 -14.81
N GLY A 128 -11.41 -24.32 -16.12
CA GLY A 128 -11.04 -23.15 -16.93
C GLY A 128 -11.81 -21.87 -16.58
N SER A 129 -12.99 -21.99 -15.99
CA SER A 129 -13.75 -20.85 -15.48
C SER A 129 -13.18 -20.35 -14.14
N MET A 130 -12.69 -21.27 -13.29
CA MET A 130 -11.97 -20.93 -12.06
C MET A 130 -10.65 -20.22 -12.36
N ASP A 131 -9.82 -20.72 -13.28
CA ASP A 131 -8.58 -20.04 -13.67
C ASP A 131 -8.83 -18.60 -14.15
N ARG A 132 -9.86 -18.40 -14.98
CA ARG A 132 -10.22 -17.04 -15.42
C ARG A 132 -10.74 -16.16 -14.29
N SER A 133 -11.32 -16.75 -13.26
CA SER A 133 -11.74 -16.04 -12.04
C SER A 133 -10.53 -15.56 -11.25
N ILE A 134 -9.48 -16.37 -11.13
CA ILE A 134 -8.20 -16.03 -10.51
C ILE A 134 -7.52 -14.89 -11.29
N GLU A 135 -7.31 -15.04 -12.60
CA GLU A 135 -6.70 -14.00 -13.45
C GLU A 135 -7.43 -12.65 -13.42
N ARG A 136 -8.74 -12.67 -13.20
CA ARG A 136 -9.57 -11.47 -13.11
C ARG A 136 -9.81 -11.02 -11.67
N SER A 137 -9.04 -11.51 -10.72
CA SER A 137 -9.25 -11.20 -9.31
C SER A 137 -9.40 -9.69 -9.09
N LYS A 138 -10.64 -9.28 -8.83
CA LYS A 138 -10.96 -7.88 -8.49
C LYS A 138 -10.44 -7.53 -7.09
N SER A 139 -10.06 -8.52 -6.33
CA SER A 139 -9.67 -8.40 -4.94
C SER A 139 -8.32 -7.71 -4.80
N SER A 140 -7.31 -8.10 -5.58
CA SER A 140 -5.99 -7.46 -5.58
C SER A 140 -6.09 -5.98 -5.95
N ARG A 141 -6.86 -5.64 -6.98
CA ARG A 141 -7.09 -4.23 -7.37
C ARG A 141 -7.80 -3.41 -6.30
N SER A 142 -8.67 -4.05 -5.51
CA SER A 142 -9.33 -3.40 -4.38
C SER A 142 -8.32 -3.07 -3.28
N VAL A 143 -7.40 -4.00 -2.99
CA VAL A 143 -6.32 -3.79 -2.02
C VAL A 143 -5.33 -2.75 -2.53
N ASP A 144 -4.92 -2.81 -3.80
CA ASP A 144 -4.05 -1.79 -4.42
C ASP A 144 -4.65 -0.37 -4.31
N ARG A 145 -5.96 -0.25 -4.51
CA ARG A 145 -6.65 1.03 -4.29
C ARG A 145 -6.59 1.48 -2.83
N GLN A 146 -6.74 0.57 -1.87
CA GLN A 146 -6.62 0.90 -0.45
C GLN A 146 -5.19 1.33 -0.11
N VAL A 147 -4.19 0.63 -0.65
CA VAL A 147 -2.77 1.04 -0.52
C VAL A 147 -2.59 2.45 -1.02
N ASN A 148 -3.02 2.77 -2.24
CA ASN A 148 -2.86 4.11 -2.82
C ASN A 148 -3.56 5.19 -1.98
N MET A 149 -4.71 4.92 -1.38
CA MET A 149 -5.37 5.86 -0.48
C MET A 149 -4.59 6.08 0.82
N ILE A 150 -4.01 5.02 1.38
CA ILE A 150 -3.20 5.11 2.61
C ILE A 150 -1.88 5.82 2.32
N VAL A 151 -1.23 5.51 1.19
CA VAL A 151 -0.01 6.19 0.72
C VAL A 151 -0.26 7.69 0.58
N SER A 152 -1.32 8.09 -0.13
CA SER A 152 -1.67 9.52 -0.28
C SER A 152 -1.97 10.19 1.07
N GLY A 153 -2.56 9.44 2.01
CA GLY A 153 -2.73 9.89 3.39
C GLY A 153 -1.39 10.08 4.12
N ALA A 154 -0.47 9.12 3.97
CA ALA A 154 0.86 9.20 4.57
C ALA A 154 1.71 10.33 3.97
N GLU A 155 1.67 10.52 2.66
CA GLU A 155 2.28 11.67 1.97
C GLU A 155 1.77 13.01 2.52
N THR A 156 0.46 13.09 2.72
CA THR A 156 -0.15 14.29 3.34
C THR A 156 0.34 14.50 4.77
N LEU A 157 0.50 13.43 5.54
CA LEU A 157 1.04 13.50 6.90
C LEU A 157 2.50 13.92 6.92
N MET A 158 3.34 13.47 5.98
CA MET A 158 4.73 13.93 5.87
C MET A 158 4.80 15.42 5.56
N ASN A 159 3.97 15.93 4.63
CA ASN A 159 3.83 17.36 4.37
C ASN A 159 3.41 18.15 5.62
N GLN A 160 2.45 17.62 6.38
CA GLN A 160 2.02 18.25 7.64
C GLN A 160 3.12 18.20 8.70
N TYR A 161 3.89 17.12 8.78
CA TYR A 161 5.02 17.00 9.68
C TYR A 161 6.06 18.11 9.46
N GLU A 162 6.49 18.32 8.21
CA GLU A 162 7.40 19.41 7.87
C GLU A 162 6.81 20.79 8.18
N TYR A 163 5.53 20.99 7.88
CA TYR A 163 4.85 22.24 8.21
C TYR A 163 4.87 22.51 9.72
N TYR A 164 4.57 21.50 10.54
CA TYR A 164 4.62 21.65 12.00
C TYR A 164 6.05 21.87 12.51
N LEU A 165 7.07 21.25 11.92
CA LEU A 165 8.48 21.53 12.26
C LEU A 165 8.85 22.99 11.95
N ALA A 166 8.42 23.53 10.82
CA ALA A 166 8.61 24.92 10.49
C ALA A 166 7.88 25.86 11.47
N GLN A 167 6.60 25.57 11.79
CA GLN A 167 5.85 26.33 12.80
C GLN A 167 6.51 26.27 14.17
N ARG A 168 6.96 25.08 14.60
CA ARG A 168 7.68 24.90 15.87
C ARG A 168 8.87 25.85 15.99
N THR A 169 9.64 25.98 14.89
CA THR A 169 10.79 26.88 14.84
C THR A 169 10.38 28.35 15.06
N VAL A 170 9.29 28.77 14.41
CA VAL A 170 8.76 30.14 14.55
C VAL A 170 8.24 30.38 15.97
N VAL A 171 7.46 29.47 16.53
CA VAL A 171 6.89 29.62 17.88
C VAL A 171 7.96 29.53 18.96
N ALA A 172 9.00 28.68 18.75
CA ALA A 172 10.15 28.65 19.65
C ALA A 172 10.87 29.99 19.71
N LYS A 173 11.02 30.71 18.59
CA LYS A 173 11.56 32.07 18.55
C LYS A 173 10.62 33.08 19.20
N ALA A 174 9.32 32.97 19.00
CA ALA A 174 8.34 33.82 19.69
C ALA A 174 8.37 33.61 21.21
N LEU A 175 8.57 32.38 21.68
CA LEU A 175 8.76 32.07 23.08
C LEU A 175 10.01 32.74 23.67
N GLU A 176 11.14 32.71 22.95
CA GLU A 176 12.38 33.37 23.34
C GLU A 176 12.20 34.89 23.50
N ILE A 177 11.48 35.50 22.54
CA ILE A 177 11.10 36.93 22.59
C ILE A 177 10.20 37.21 23.80
N ALA A 178 9.18 36.41 24.05
CA ALA A 178 8.26 36.56 25.16
C ALA A 178 8.98 36.44 26.53
N GLN A 179 9.93 35.50 26.63
CA GLN A 179 10.78 35.35 27.82
C GLN A 179 11.62 36.62 28.08
N THR A 180 12.24 37.14 27.03
CA THR A 180 13.03 38.39 27.11
C THR A 180 12.16 39.56 27.47
N ALA A 181 10.98 39.70 26.87
CA ALA A 181 10.03 40.78 27.19
C ALA A 181 9.57 40.72 28.65
N GLN A 182 9.27 39.54 29.18
CA GLN A 182 8.89 39.36 30.58
C GLN A 182 10.04 39.77 31.50
N ALA A 183 11.29 39.37 31.22
CA ALA A 183 12.46 39.73 32.01
C ALA A 183 12.69 41.26 32.02
N ILE A 184 12.50 41.92 30.88
CA ILE A 184 12.56 43.38 30.77
C ILE A 184 11.49 44.06 31.65
N GLN A 185 10.22 43.62 31.55
CA GLN A 185 9.12 44.16 32.33
C GLN A 185 9.35 43.99 33.85
N GLN A 186 9.85 42.82 34.27
CA GLN A 186 10.23 42.62 35.69
C GLN A 186 11.35 43.56 36.14
N THR A 187 12.35 43.80 35.30
CA THR A 187 13.45 44.75 35.61
C THR A 187 12.93 46.17 35.70
N MET A 188 12.07 46.60 34.77
CA MET A 188 11.44 47.91 34.78
C MET A 188 10.54 48.12 35.99
N GLN A 189 9.80 47.08 36.39
CA GLN A 189 8.99 47.10 37.62
C GLN A 189 9.85 47.30 38.85
N ALA A 190 10.97 46.55 38.96
CA ALA A 190 11.92 46.72 40.07
C ALA A 190 12.52 48.12 40.16
N GLN A 191 12.57 48.87 39.05
CA GLN A 191 13.02 50.25 38.96
C GLN A 191 11.88 51.27 39.11
N GLY A 192 10.64 50.80 39.30
CA GLY A 192 9.45 51.65 39.42
C GLY A 192 8.98 52.25 38.09
N LEU A 193 9.46 51.72 36.94
CA LEU A 193 9.16 52.20 35.58
C LEU A 193 8.05 51.40 34.88
N ALA A 194 7.60 50.28 35.45
CA ALA A 194 6.48 49.48 34.94
C ALA A 194 5.49 49.15 36.07
N VAL A 195 4.22 48.95 35.73
CA VAL A 195 3.18 48.58 36.68
C VAL A 195 2.95 47.05 36.66
N ASP A 196 2.33 46.55 37.73
CA ASP A 196 2.03 45.12 37.88
C ASP A 196 1.24 44.54 36.68
N ALA A 197 0.37 45.37 36.08
CA ALA A 197 -0.41 45.00 34.91
C ALA A 197 0.47 44.67 33.67
N ASP A 198 1.60 45.39 33.50
CA ASP A 198 2.52 45.18 32.37
C ASP A 198 3.26 43.85 32.55
N VAL A 199 3.71 43.55 33.76
CA VAL A 199 4.36 42.26 34.08
C VAL A 199 3.40 41.10 33.93
N LEU A 200 2.14 41.27 34.35
CA LEU A 200 1.11 40.24 34.20
C LEU A 200 0.77 40.01 32.73
N SER A 201 0.70 41.07 31.93
CA SER A 201 0.50 40.98 30.47
C SER A 201 1.64 40.20 29.78
N ALA A 202 2.90 40.52 30.12
CA ALA A 202 4.04 39.78 29.58
C ALA A 202 4.08 38.32 30.02
N ALA A 203 3.69 38.02 31.26
CA ALA A 203 3.54 36.64 31.74
C ALA A 203 2.46 35.88 31.01
N ALA A 204 1.32 36.51 30.70
CA ALA A 204 0.25 35.93 29.92
C ALA A 204 0.69 35.61 28.47
N GLN A 205 1.45 36.50 27.83
CA GLN A 205 2.02 36.27 26.50
C GLN A 205 3.01 35.10 26.52
N LEU A 206 3.87 35.02 27.52
CA LEU A 206 4.79 33.90 27.67
C LEU A 206 4.04 32.57 27.87
N SER A 207 3.00 32.55 28.71
CA SER A 207 2.16 31.36 28.92
C SER A 207 1.47 30.94 27.62
N SER A 208 0.93 31.87 26.83
CA SER A 208 0.33 31.61 25.54
C SER A 208 1.32 30.99 24.56
N ALA A 209 2.54 31.56 24.45
CA ALA A 209 3.58 31.02 23.57
C ALA A 209 4.02 29.61 23.97
N LYS A 210 4.12 29.31 25.28
CA LYS A 210 4.41 27.98 25.80
C LYS A 210 3.31 26.99 25.40
N SER A 211 2.05 27.35 25.62
CA SER A 211 0.92 26.49 25.29
C SER A 211 0.81 26.21 23.78
N GLN A 212 1.16 27.21 22.94
CA GLN A 212 1.23 27.01 21.49
C GLN A 212 2.33 26.01 21.09
N LEU A 213 3.52 26.13 21.70
CA LEU A 213 4.63 25.21 21.45
C LEU A 213 4.28 23.77 21.84
N GLU A 214 3.70 23.61 23.03
CA GLU A 214 3.23 22.28 23.51
C GLU A 214 2.18 21.67 22.59
N SER A 215 1.26 22.48 22.07
CA SER A 215 0.25 22.04 21.11
C SER A 215 0.87 21.57 19.78
N ILE A 216 1.88 22.31 19.29
CA ILE A 216 2.61 21.93 18.07
C ILE A 216 3.42 20.65 18.30
N ASP A 217 4.12 20.52 19.42
CA ASP A 217 4.89 19.33 19.77
C ASP A 217 3.98 18.09 19.89
N ALA A 218 2.79 18.25 20.46
CA ALA A 218 1.78 17.20 20.50
C ALA A 218 1.28 16.81 19.09
N GLY A 219 1.10 17.79 18.20
CA GLY A 219 0.75 17.57 16.81
C GLY A 219 1.83 16.78 16.05
N ILE A 220 3.08 17.16 16.21
CA ILE A 220 4.24 16.46 15.64
C ILE A 220 4.29 15.01 16.13
N ASP A 221 4.16 14.77 17.43
CA ASP A 221 4.18 13.41 18.01
C ASP A 221 3.01 12.55 17.50
N GLN A 222 1.83 13.15 17.32
CA GLN A 222 0.67 12.45 16.78
C GLN A 222 0.87 12.05 15.32
N ILE A 223 1.40 12.94 14.48
CA ILE A 223 1.69 12.65 13.08
C ILE A 223 2.77 11.56 12.99
N TYR A 224 3.84 11.68 13.76
CA TYR A 224 4.91 10.70 13.83
C TYR A 224 4.38 9.29 14.20
N LYS A 225 3.55 9.20 15.24
CA LYS A 225 2.91 7.93 15.64
C LYS A 225 2.04 7.33 14.54
N THR A 226 1.32 8.18 13.81
CA THR A 226 0.44 7.72 12.73
C THR A 226 1.26 7.20 11.55
N LEU A 227 2.34 7.87 11.19
CA LEU A 227 3.27 7.41 10.16
C LEU A 227 3.92 6.08 10.56
N CYS A 228 4.42 5.95 11.78
CA CYS A 228 4.96 4.68 12.30
C CYS A 228 3.92 3.55 12.25
N TYR A 229 2.65 3.85 12.55
CA TYR A 229 1.58 2.85 12.46
C TYR A 229 1.35 2.35 11.03
N TYR A 230 1.38 3.24 10.04
CA TYR A 230 1.21 2.86 8.63
C TYR A 230 2.43 2.14 8.06
N THR A 231 3.62 2.48 8.50
CA THR A 231 4.86 1.85 8.02
C THR A 231 5.28 0.63 8.85
N GLY A 232 4.54 0.31 9.93
CA GLY A 232 4.84 -0.80 10.82
C GLY A 232 6.10 -0.60 11.65
N TRP A 233 6.59 0.63 11.75
CA TRP A 233 7.76 0.94 12.54
C TRP A 233 7.41 1.12 14.02
N GLU A 234 8.27 0.60 14.88
CA GLU A 234 8.19 0.92 16.30
C GLU A 234 8.76 2.32 16.55
N LYS A 235 8.13 3.06 17.47
CA LYS A 235 8.61 4.38 17.87
C LYS A 235 9.99 4.22 18.55
N GLY A 236 11.06 4.41 17.77
CA GLY A 236 12.44 4.38 18.23
C GLY A 236 13.04 5.80 18.33
N ALA A 237 14.06 5.98 19.16
CA ALA A 237 14.78 7.24 19.26
C ALA A 237 15.53 7.60 17.95
N ASP A 238 15.84 6.59 17.14
CA ASP A 238 16.70 6.71 15.96
C ASP A 238 15.91 6.79 14.64
N THR A 239 14.56 6.76 14.71
CA THR A 239 13.73 6.85 13.50
C THR A 239 13.62 8.30 13.02
N VAL A 240 14.04 8.55 11.80
CA VAL A 240 14.03 9.86 11.16
C VAL A 240 13.04 9.86 10.00
N ILE A 241 12.14 10.85 9.97
CA ILE A 241 11.30 11.11 8.81
C ILE A 241 12.10 11.98 7.84
N GLY A 242 12.30 11.50 6.62
CA GLY A 242 12.99 12.20 5.56
C GLY A 242 12.20 13.43 5.06
N PRO A 243 12.86 14.34 4.34
CA PRO A 243 12.22 15.52 3.80
C PRO A 243 11.26 15.16 2.66
N VAL A 244 10.21 15.96 2.52
CA VAL A 244 9.33 15.85 1.34
C VAL A 244 10.08 16.43 0.13
N PRO A 245 10.11 15.70 -1.02
CA PRO A 245 10.79 16.18 -2.22
C PRO A 245 10.16 17.48 -2.71
N ALA A 246 11.01 18.43 -3.11
CA ALA A 246 10.56 19.69 -3.68
C ALA A 246 9.82 19.43 -5.00
N ALA A 247 8.70 20.12 -5.21
CA ALA A 247 7.99 20.05 -6.48
C ALA A 247 8.89 20.55 -7.62
N ASP A 248 8.98 19.75 -8.70
CA ASP A 248 9.70 20.14 -9.90
C ASP A 248 8.75 20.80 -10.90
N PRO A 249 8.84 22.14 -11.08
CA PRO A 249 7.98 22.84 -12.03
C PRO A 249 8.18 22.42 -13.50
N SER A 250 9.31 21.78 -13.84
CA SER A 250 9.58 21.31 -15.20
C SER A 250 8.65 20.17 -15.62
N LEU A 251 8.15 19.40 -14.65
CA LEU A 251 7.17 18.33 -14.89
C LEU A 251 5.85 18.85 -15.46
N ILE A 252 5.49 20.11 -15.19
CA ILE A 252 4.29 20.73 -15.76
C ILE A 252 4.38 20.80 -17.29
N GLY A 253 5.59 21.06 -17.81
CA GLY A 253 5.85 21.14 -19.26
C GLY A 253 5.81 19.77 -19.97
N THR A 254 5.87 18.66 -19.24
CA THR A 254 5.81 17.30 -19.80
C THR A 254 4.39 16.73 -19.86
N LEU A 255 3.39 17.45 -19.30
CA LEU A 255 2.00 17.01 -19.31
C LEU A 255 1.44 17.02 -20.73
N ASP A 256 1.02 15.85 -21.21
CA ASP A 256 0.30 15.68 -22.48
C ASP A 256 -1.16 15.27 -22.18
N LEU A 257 -2.07 16.21 -22.35
CA LEU A 257 -3.49 16.01 -22.03
C LEU A 257 -4.08 14.79 -22.75
N ALA A 258 -3.64 14.47 -23.96
CA ALA A 258 -4.19 13.35 -24.73
C ALA A 258 -3.76 12.00 -24.13
N THR A 259 -2.47 11.84 -23.92
CA THR A 259 -1.86 10.63 -23.32
C THR A 259 -2.27 10.46 -21.87
N ASP A 260 -2.25 11.54 -21.07
CA ASP A 260 -2.60 11.52 -19.65
C ASP A 260 -4.07 11.18 -19.44
N LYS A 261 -4.97 11.70 -20.29
CA LYS A 261 -6.39 11.35 -20.28
C LYS A 261 -6.61 9.86 -20.56
N GLU A 262 -5.90 9.31 -21.54
CA GLU A 262 -6.01 7.89 -21.85
C GLU A 262 -5.49 7.02 -20.69
N THR A 263 -4.35 7.38 -20.13
CA THR A 263 -3.76 6.74 -18.96
C THR A 263 -4.70 6.81 -17.76
N ALA A 264 -5.27 7.98 -17.46
CA ALA A 264 -6.22 8.17 -16.37
C ALA A 264 -7.49 7.32 -16.55
N VAL A 265 -8.03 7.25 -17.77
CA VAL A 265 -9.21 6.44 -18.09
C VAL A 265 -8.90 4.93 -17.96
N ASN A 266 -7.72 4.50 -18.36
CA ASN A 266 -7.31 3.10 -18.27
C ASN A 266 -6.97 2.66 -16.84
N ASN A 267 -6.50 3.58 -16.00
CA ASN A 267 -6.15 3.31 -14.61
C ASN A 267 -7.27 3.63 -13.61
N ASN A 268 -8.38 4.21 -14.06
CA ASN A 268 -9.49 4.53 -13.18
C ASN A 268 -10.22 3.25 -12.71
N TYR A 269 -10.13 2.97 -11.42
CA TYR A 269 -10.71 1.77 -10.81
C TYR A 269 -12.22 1.64 -11.09
N SER A 270 -12.97 2.72 -10.98
CA SER A 270 -14.41 2.69 -11.22
C SER A 270 -14.73 2.31 -12.66
N LEU A 271 -14.00 2.86 -13.63
CA LEU A 271 -14.16 2.53 -15.03
C LEU A 271 -13.72 1.09 -15.34
N ILE A 272 -12.63 0.62 -14.74
CA ILE A 272 -12.16 -0.76 -14.85
C ILE A 272 -13.20 -1.72 -14.27
N SER A 273 -13.74 -1.40 -13.10
CA SER A 273 -14.79 -2.20 -12.43
C SER A 273 -16.08 -2.27 -13.26
N MET A 274 -16.52 -1.15 -13.82
CA MET A 274 -17.67 -1.12 -14.74
C MET A 274 -17.43 -1.95 -15.99
N ARG A 275 -16.26 -1.85 -16.63
CA ARG A 275 -15.90 -2.64 -17.81
C ARG A 275 -15.83 -4.14 -17.52
N SER A 276 -15.30 -4.52 -16.36
CA SER A 276 -15.22 -5.92 -15.96
C SER A 276 -16.55 -6.50 -15.47
N GLY A 277 -17.44 -5.66 -14.93
CA GLY A 277 -18.81 -6.04 -14.54
C GLY A 277 -19.78 -6.15 -15.71
N SER A 278 -19.50 -5.43 -16.80
CA SER A 278 -20.38 -5.35 -17.97
C SER A 278 -20.26 -6.53 -18.95
N GLY A 279 -19.41 -7.51 -18.67
CA GLY A 279 -19.38 -8.78 -19.43
C GLY A 279 -20.71 -9.57 -19.38
N ALA A 280 -21.69 -9.06 -18.61
CA ALA A 280 -23.00 -9.68 -18.44
C ALA A 280 -24.19 -8.80 -18.88
N GLY A 281 -24.00 -7.66 -19.58
CA GLY A 281 -25.19 -6.93 -20.05
C GLY A 281 -25.09 -5.46 -20.44
N MET A 282 -23.93 -4.83 -20.41
CA MET A 282 -23.81 -3.47 -20.95
C MET A 282 -23.49 -3.49 -22.45
N SER A 283 -24.32 -2.79 -23.24
CA SER A 283 -24.08 -2.62 -24.66
C SER A 283 -22.79 -1.81 -24.92
N ASP A 284 -22.12 -2.07 -26.05
CA ASP A 284 -20.94 -1.32 -26.53
C ASP A 284 -21.11 0.21 -26.48
N PHE A 285 -22.36 0.68 -26.53
CA PHE A 285 -22.72 2.07 -26.44
C PHE A 285 -22.45 2.69 -25.05
N GLN A 286 -22.71 1.96 -23.96
CA GLN A 286 -22.48 2.45 -22.60
C GLN A 286 -20.97 2.49 -22.27
N VAL A 287 -20.19 1.55 -22.82
CA VAL A 287 -18.73 1.56 -22.69
C VAL A 287 -18.10 2.74 -23.43
N ARG A 288 -18.67 3.16 -24.57
CA ARG A 288 -18.20 4.32 -25.34
C ARG A 288 -18.53 5.66 -24.68
N THR A 289 -19.66 5.78 -24.01
CA THR A 289 -20.06 7.01 -23.30
C THR A 289 -19.24 7.24 -22.02
N THR A 290 -18.68 6.20 -21.40
CA THR A 290 -17.74 6.34 -20.28
C THR A 290 -16.32 6.67 -20.72
N LYS A 291 -16.03 6.64 -22.05
CA LYS A 291 -14.74 7.05 -22.64
C LYS A 291 -14.70 8.53 -23.10
N LYS A 292 -15.81 9.23 -23.08
CA LYS A 292 -15.91 10.66 -23.35
C LYS A 292 -16.01 11.46 -22.06
#